data_5f6c96bd05bac84847f05bcdf947ebea
#
_entry.id   5f6c96bd05bac84847f05bcdf947ebea
#
_cell.length_a   1.000
_cell.length_b   1.000
_cell.length_c   1.000
_cell.angle_alpha   90.00
_cell.angle_beta   90.00
_cell.angle_gamma   90.00
#
_symmetry.space_group_name_H-M   'P 1'
#
loop_
_entity.id
_entity.type
_entity.pdbx_description
1 polymer ?
#
loop_
_entity_poly.entity_id
_entity_poly.type
_entity_poly.pdbx_seq_one_letter_code
_entity_poly.pdbx_strand_id
1 'polypeptide(L)'
;MYPQGNLFIPAPHGRLEAILKEPSQAAKGAALVCHPHPMGGGTMHNKVVYRAAAGLLEANLVTLRFNFRGVGLSTGEHDEGRGEKDDIRTALDYLSENYPHEEITFAGFSFGSRFGTETVLTDARVPRLISVGTPVDKYDYSFLRECEKPILFVHGDSDEFGSVESLKKLYDRLECEKELIIFENCGHFFDKHLNELKNAVRDWTMERI
;
A
#
# COMPACT_ATOMS: atom_id res chain seq x y z
N MET A 1 3.38 -20.35 10.82
CA MET A 1 2.12 -20.23 10.04
C MET A 1 1.46 -18.93 10.47
N TYR A 2 1.14 -18.04 9.52
CA TYR A 2 0.43 -16.79 9.83
C TYR A 2 -1.04 -17.08 10.16
N PRO A 3 -1.70 -16.23 11.00
CA PRO A 3 -3.14 -16.36 11.20
C PRO A 3 -3.88 -16.17 9.88
N GLN A 4 -5.02 -16.85 9.74
CA GLN A 4 -5.87 -16.70 8.56
C GLN A 4 -6.46 -15.29 8.49
N GLY A 5 -6.86 -14.88 7.28
CA GLY A 5 -7.69 -13.71 7.08
C GLY A 5 -9.06 -13.88 7.73
N ASN A 6 -9.76 -12.77 7.96
CA ASN A 6 -11.09 -12.80 8.54
C ASN A 6 -12.21 -12.78 7.49
N LEU A 7 -11.84 -12.67 6.19
CA LEU A 7 -12.78 -12.74 5.07
C LEU A 7 -12.10 -13.25 3.78
N PHE A 8 -12.93 -13.62 2.81
CA PHE A 8 -12.51 -13.92 1.46
C PHE A 8 -13.28 -13.04 0.47
N ILE A 9 -12.55 -12.40 -0.44
CA ILE A 9 -13.12 -11.60 -1.52
C ILE A 9 -13.20 -12.48 -2.76
N PRO A 10 -14.38 -12.65 -3.38
CA PRO A 10 -14.50 -13.36 -4.65
C PRO A 10 -13.64 -12.67 -5.73
N ALA A 11 -12.92 -13.46 -6.52
CA ALA A 11 -12.07 -12.98 -7.59
C ALA A 11 -12.23 -13.89 -8.84
N PRO A 12 -11.91 -13.41 -10.06
CA PRO A 12 -12.04 -14.22 -11.28
C PRO A 12 -11.28 -15.56 -11.24
N HIS A 13 -10.16 -15.61 -10.51
CA HIS A 13 -9.37 -16.82 -10.30
C HIS A 13 -9.78 -17.63 -9.05
N GLY A 14 -10.91 -17.27 -8.40
CA GLY A 14 -11.46 -17.92 -7.22
C GLY A 14 -11.68 -16.95 -6.06
N ARG A 15 -10.64 -16.63 -5.26
CA ARG A 15 -10.76 -15.73 -4.10
C ARG A 15 -9.44 -15.10 -3.69
N LEU A 16 -9.54 -13.96 -3.00
CA LEU A 16 -8.45 -13.33 -2.24
C LEU A 16 -8.71 -13.49 -0.75
N GLU A 17 -7.71 -13.94 0.00
CA GLU A 17 -7.71 -13.91 1.46
C GLU A 17 -7.44 -12.50 1.94
N ALA A 18 -8.24 -11.97 2.87
CA ALA A 18 -8.13 -10.60 3.32
C ALA A 18 -8.38 -10.44 4.83
N ILE A 19 -7.93 -9.32 5.38
CA ILE A 19 -8.23 -8.86 6.73
C ILE A 19 -8.81 -7.46 6.62
N LEU A 20 -10.07 -7.34 7.02
CA LEU A 20 -10.76 -6.06 7.20
C LEU A 20 -10.75 -5.69 8.68
N LYS A 21 -10.47 -4.42 8.98
CA LYS A 21 -10.62 -3.84 10.31
C LYS A 21 -11.33 -2.50 10.23
N GLU A 22 -12.30 -2.33 11.09
CA GLU A 22 -13.01 -1.06 11.28
C GLU A 22 -12.44 -0.30 12.48
N PRO A 23 -12.41 1.03 12.43
CA PRO A 23 -12.02 1.84 13.57
C PRO A 23 -13.09 1.76 14.68
N SER A 24 -12.69 2.09 15.91
CA SER A 24 -13.63 2.11 17.06
C SER A 24 -14.60 3.29 17.06
N GLN A 25 -14.31 4.31 16.25
CA GLN A 25 -15.15 5.49 16.03
C GLN A 25 -15.73 5.46 14.62
N ALA A 26 -16.62 6.40 14.29
CA ALA A 26 -17.13 6.53 12.93
C ALA A 26 -15.97 6.66 11.93
N ALA A 27 -16.03 5.86 10.89
CA ALA A 27 -15.03 5.91 9.82
C ALA A 27 -15.04 7.28 9.15
N LYS A 28 -13.86 7.73 8.75
CA LYS A 28 -13.64 8.96 7.97
C LYS A 28 -13.15 8.67 6.55
N GLY A 29 -13.19 7.42 6.16
CA GLY A 29 -12.69 6.91 4.89
C GLY A 29 -12.35 5.44 4.98
N ALA A 30 -11.82 4.90 3.90
CA ALA A 30 -11.31 3.54 3.82
C ALA A 30 -9.84 3.53 3.35
N ALA A 31 -9.16 2.43 3.52
CA ALA A 31 -7.79 2.25 3.06
C ALA A 31 -7.54 0.84 2.53
N LEU A 32 -6.87 0.76 1.39
CA LEU A 32 -6.34 -0.48 0.82
C LEU A 32 -4.83 -0.55 1.03
N VAL A 33 -4.34 -1.64 1.59
CA VAL A 33 -2.90 -1.82 1.87
C VAL A 33 -2.36 -3.06 1.18
N CYS A 34 -1.39 -2.89 0.27
CA CYS A 34 -0.79 -3.94 -0.54
C CYS A 34 0.58 -4.37 0.01
N HIS A 35 0.81 -5.69 0.00
CA HIS A 35 2.02 -6.30 0.55
C HIS A 35 3.19 -6.36 -0.46
N PRO A 36 4.43 -6.64 0.01
CA PRO A 36 5.61 -6.74 -0.86
C PRO A 36 5.57 -8.01 -1.72
N HIS A 37 6.65 -8.24 -2.47
CA HIS A 37 6.74 -9.25 -3.53
C HIS A 37 6.30 -10.64 -3.07
N PRO A 38 5.28 -11.26 -3.71
CA PRO A 38 4.77 -12.60 -3.36
C PRO A 38 5.87 -13.65 -3.28
N MET A 39 6.71 -13.75 -4.31
CA MET A 39 7.79 -14.73 -4.39
C MET A 39 8.96 -14.45 -3.42
N GLY A 40 9.00 -13.26 -2.82
CA GLY A 40 9.94 -12.91 -1.74
C GLY A 40 9.39 -13.18 -0.34
N GLY A 41 8.33 -13.96 -0.20
CA GLY A 41 7.68 -14.24 1.06
C GLY A 41 6.75 -13.12 1.56
N GLY A 42 6.38 -12.19 0.66
CA GLY A 42 5.43 -11.12 0.95
C GLY A 42 4.04 -11.67 1.27
N THR A 43 3.42 -11.15 2.31
CA THR A 43 2.04 -11.45 2.73
C THR A 43 1.39 -10.22 3.36
N MET A 44 0.07 -10.21 3.49
CA MET A 44 -0.68 -9.19 4.23
C MET A 44 -0.29 -9.09 5.71
N HIS A 45 0.46 -10.07 6.24
CA HIS A 45 0.98 -10.11 7.61
C HIS A 45 2.38 -9.50 7.76
N ASN A 46 3.01 -9.08 6.64
CA ASN A 46 4.31 -8.42 6.70
C ASN A 46 4.28 -7.26 7.71
N LYS A 47 5.34 -7.13 8.52
CA LYS A 47 5.39 -6.16 9.62
C LYS A 47 5.21 -4.70 9.15
N VAL A 48 5.74 -4.34 7.98
CA VAL A 48 5.60 -2.99 7.38
C VAL A 48 4.15 -2.76 6.97
N VAL A 49 3.54 -3.72 6.26
CA VAL A 49 2.12 -3.70 5.86
C VAL A 49 1.20 -3.58 7.08
N TYR A 50 1.48 -4.37 8.12
CA TYR A 50 0.72 -4.31 9.37
C TYR A 50 0.81 -2.92 10.02
N ARG A 51 2.00 -2.31 10.05
CA ARG A 51 2.21 -0.99 10.68
C ARG A 51 1.61 0.14 9.87
N ALA A 52 1.72 0.11 8.54
CA ALA A 52 1.03 1.06 7.68
C ALA A 52 -0.48 0.99 7.87
N ALA A 53 -1.07 -0.22 7.84
CA ALA A 53 -2.50 -0.41 8.12
C ALA A 53 -2.91 0.02 9.54
N ALA A 54 -2.06 -0.19 10.55
CA ALA A 54 -2.33 0.28 11.90
C ALA A 54 -2.36 1.81 11.98
N GLY A 55 -1.48 2.52 11.27
CA GLY A 55 -1.49 3.98 11.19
C GLY A 55 -2.77 4.51 10.53
N LEU A 56 -3.20 3.88 9.43
CA LEU A 56 -4.44 4.22 8.74
C LEU A 56 -5.69 3.96 9.63
N LEU A 57 -5.69 2.85 10.37
CA LEU A 57 -6.76 2.54 11.33
C LEU A 57 -6.81 3.57 12.49
N GLU A 58 -5.65 4.00 13.00
CA GLU A 58 -5.54 5.06 14.01
C GLU A 58 -5.99 6.45 13.48
N ALA A 59 -5.92 6.65 12.14
CA ALA A 59 -6.50 7.81 11.46
C ALA A 59 -8.03 7.67 11.22
N ASN A 60 -8.68 6.68 11.83
CA ASN A 60 -10.11 6.36 11.69
C ASN A 60 -10.53 5.90 10.28
N LEU A 61 -9.65 5.26 9.52
CA LEU A 61 -10.03 4.62 8.25
C LEU A 61 -10.37 3.14 8.47
N VAL A 62 -11.38 2.65 7.75
CA VAL A 62 -11.57 1.21 7.54
C VAL A 62 -10.37 0.68 6.77
N THR A 63 -9.69 -0.35 7.25
CA THR A 63 -8.48 -0.86 6.60
C THR A 63 -8.67 -2.25 6.04
N LEU A 64 -8.35 -2.43 4.76
CA LEU A 64 -8.31 -3.73 4.08
C LEU A 64 -6.86 -4.06 3.71
N ARG A 65 -6.38 -5.20 4.20
CA ARG A 65 -5.15 -5.87 3.75
C ARG A 65 -5.54 -7.20 3.13
N PHE A 66 -4.93 -7.58 2.04
CA PHE A 66 -5.20 -8.86 1.39
C PHE A 66 -3.92 -9.53 0.93
N ASN A 67 -3.99 -10.82 0.69
CA ASN A 67 -2.94 -11.59 0.04
C ASN A 67 -3.18 -11.60 -1.47
N PHE A 68 -2.17 -11.20 -2.25
CA PHE A 68 -2.19 -11.36 -3.71
C PHE A 68 -2.41 -12.83 -4.10
N ARG A 69 -2.80 -13.06 -5.35
CA ARG A 69 -2.96 -14.39 -5.94
C ARG A 69 -1.76 -15.29 -5.62
N GLY A 70 -2.04 -16.56 -5.32
CA GLY A 70 -1.02 -17.55 -4.99
C GLY A 70 -0.36 -17.39 -3.62
N VAL A 71 -0.79 -16.43 -2.79
CA VAL A 71 -0.26 -16.19 -1.44
C VAL A 71 -1.28 -16.58 -0.37
N GLY A 72 -0.83 -17.31 0.64
CA GLY A 72 -1.67 -17.76 1.75
C GLY A 72 -2.83 -18.63 1.28
N LEU A 73 -4.07 -18.21 1.56
CA LEU A 73 -5.29 -18.86 1.11
C LEU A 73 -5.94 -18.21 -0.12
N SER A 74 -5.28 -17.20 -0.72
CA SER A 74 -5.65 -16.65 -2.03
C SER A 74 -5.38 -17.68 -3.11
N THR A 75 -6.32 -17.86 -4.03
CA THR A 75 -6.17 -18.74 -5.19
C THR A 75 -5.37 -18.09 -6.32
N GLY A 76 -5.15 -18.82 -7.41
CA GLY A 76 -4.37 -18.36 -8.56
C GLY A 76 -2.89 -18.52 -8.36
N GLU A 77 -2.11 -17.93 -9.27
CA GLU A 77 -0.65 -17.97 -9.30
C GLU A 77 -0.10 -16.58 -9.55
N HIS A 78 1.12 -16.34 -9.05
CA HIS A 78 1.83 -15.07 -9.28
C HIS A 78 2.00 -14.81 -10.79
N ASP A 79 1.70 -13.57 -11.23
CA ASP A 79 1.72 -13.15 -12.64
C ASP A 79 2.53 -11.86 -12.88
N GLU A 80 3.67 -11.74 -12.20
CA GLU A 80 4.66 -10.68 -12.41
C GLU A 80 4.08 -9.25 -12.37
N GLY A 81 3.03 -9.05 -11.57
CA GLY A 81 2.35 -7.76 -11.40
C GLY A 81 1.15 -7.55 -12.34
N ARG A 82 0.99 -8.32 -13.42
CA ARG A 82 -0.15 -8.18 -14.33
C ARG A 82 -1.46 -8.58 -13.64
N GLY A 83 -1.51 -9.81 -13.18
CA GLY A 83 -2.66 -10.33 -12.46
C GLY A 83 -2.84 -9.69 -11.09
N GLU A 84 -1.76 -9.32 -10.40
CA GLU A 84 -1.83 -8.63 -9.12
C GLU A 84 -2.51 -7.25 -9.23
N LYS A 85 -2.43 -6.57 -10.38
CA LYS A 85 -3.23 -5.36 -10.65
C LYS A 85 -4.74 -5.65 -10.65
N ASP A 86 -5.17 -6.81 -11.17
CA ASP A 86 -6.57 -7.21 -11.13
C ASP A 86 -7.01 -7.55 -9.70
N ASP A 87 -6.12 -8.13 -8.88
CA ASP A 87 -6.39 -8.38 -7.46
C ASP A 87 -6.60 -7.05 -6.71
N ILE A 88 -5.79 -6.02 -7.02
CA ILE A 88 -5.94 -4.68 -6.45
C ILE A 88 -7.29 -4.08 -6.82
N ARG A 89 -7.70 -4.16 -8.10
CA ARG A 89 -9.01 -3.68 -8.55
C ARG A 89 -10.14 -4.41 -7.83
N THR A 90 -10.06 -5.73 -7.72
CA THR A 90 -11.02 -6.55 -6.99
C THR A 90 -11.15 -6.14 -5.52
N ALA A 91 -10.03 -5.86 -4.86
CA ALA A 91 -10.03 -5.39 -3.47
C ALA A 91 -10.59 -3.96 -3.33
N LEU A 92 -10.33 -3.07 -4.29
CA LEU A 92 -10.93 -1.73 -4.35
C LEU A 92 -12.44 -1.79 -4.57
N ASP A 93 -12.90 -2.66 -5.48
CA ASP A 93 -14.32 -2.86 -5.75
C ASP A 93 -15.03 -3.34 -4.49
N TYR A 94 -14.44 -4.30 -3.78
CA TYR A 94 -14.96 -4.78 -2.50
C TYR A 94 -15.09 -3.62 -1.47
N LEU A 95 -14.08 -2.78 -1.31
CA LEU A 95 -14.15 -1.62 -0.39
C LEU A 95 -15.24 -0.64 -0.83
N SER A 96 -15.29 -0.30 -2.10
CA SER A 96 -16.26 0.66 -2.64
C SER A 96 -17.70 0.17 -2.53
N GLU A 97 -17.95 -1.13 -2.69
CA GLU A 97 -19.28 -1.74 -2.54
C GLU A 97 -19.74 -1.77 -1.08
N ASN A 98 -18.83 -2.04 -0.15
CA ASN A 98 -19.18 -2.15 1.28
C ASN A 98 -19.11 -0.80 2.02
N TYR A 99 -18.35 0.17 1.50
CA TYR A 99 -18.18 1.52 2.05
C TYR A 99 -18.37 2.57 0.94
N PRO A 100 -19.57 2.69 0.35
CA PRO A 100 -19.81 3.44 -0.88
C PRO A 100 -19.67 4.96 -0.75
N HIS A 101 -19.60 5.49 0.48
CA HIS A 101 -19.48 6.92 0.74
C HIS A 101 -18.08 7.32 1.21
N GLU A 102 -17.15 6.35 1.27
CA GLU A 102 -15.83 6.55 1.82
C GLU A 102 -14.79 6.70 0.70
N GLU A 103 -13.99 7.76 0.76
CA GLU A 103 -12.78 7.88 -0.06
C GLU A 103 -11.74 6.84 0.37
N ILE A 104 -11.05 6.25 -0.59
CA ILE A 104 -10.08 5.19 -0.33
C ILE A 104 -8.65 5.77 -0.37
N THR A 105 -7.92 5.70 0.72
CA THR A 105 -6.48 5.95 0.75
C THR A 105 -5.75 4.67 0.34
N PHE A 106 -4.89 4.75 -0.68
CA PHE A 106 -4.06 3.62 -1.06
C PHE A 106 -2.71 3.67 -0.33
N ALA A 107 -2.25 2.52 0.17
CA ALA A 107 -0.90 2.33 0.68
C ALA A 107 -0.29 1.04 0.13
N GLY A 108 0.97 1.09 -0.30
CA GLY A 108 1.67 -0.09 -0.78
C GLY A 108 3.09 -0.17 -0.25
N PHE A 109 3.56 -1.36 0.05
CA PHE A 109 4.95 -1.62 0.41
C PHE A 109 5.68 -2.35 -0.71
N SER A 110 6.84 -1.81 -1.14
CA SER A 110 7.72 -2.46 -2.11
C SER A 110 7.00 -2.81 -3.42
N PHE A 111 6.91 -4.07 -3.82
CA PHE A 111 6.10 -4.55 -4.95
C PHE A 111 4.67 -4.00 -4.91
N GLY A 112 4.02 -4.03 -3.73
CA GLY A 112 2.69 -3.48 -3.55
C GLY A 112 2.64 -1.97 -3.82
N SER A 113 3.69 -1.21 -3.50
CA SER A 113 3.76 0.21 -3.86
C SER A 113 3.86 0.40 -5.37
N ARG A 114 4.70 -0.39 -6.05
CA ARG A 114 4.92 -0.29 -7.51
C ARG A 114 3.64 -0.57 -8.31
N PHE A 115 3.10 -1.76 -8.13
CA PHE A 115 1.96 -2.19 -8.93
C PHE A 115 0.64 -1.58 -8.46
N GLY A 116 0.53 -1.33 -7.15
CA GLY A 116 -0.64 -0.68 -6.60
C GLY A 116 -0.75 0.78 -7.02
N THR A 117 0.29 1.58 -6.86
CA THR A 117 0.26 3.00 -7.25
C THR A 117 -0.08 3.16 -8.74
N GLU A 118 0.53 2.34 -9.62
CA GLU A 118 0.19 2.35 -11.04
C GLU A 118 -1.28 1.99 -11.31
N THR A 119 -1.81 0.99 -10.58
CA THR A 119 -3.19 0.54 -10.76
C THR A 119 -4.21 1.60 -10.36
N VAL A 120 -3.95 2.33 -9.26
CA VAL A 120 -4.91 3.28 -8.69
C VAL A 120 -4.69 4.72 -9.13
N LEU A 121 -3.68 4.98 -9.96
CA LEU A 121 -3.28 6.33 -10.33
C LEU A 121 -4.45 7.15 -10.91
N THR A 122 -5.24 6.54 -11.77
CA THR A 122 -6.40 7.17 -12.45
C THR A 122 -7.75 6.81 -11.82
N ASP A 123 -7.76 6.01 -10.75
CA ASP A 123 -9.01 5.63 -10.09
C ASP A 123 -9.53 6.77 -9.20
N ALA A 124 -10.68 7.34 -9.54
CA ALA A 124 -11.27 8.47 -8.82
C ALA A 124 -11.65 8.16 -7.36
N ARG A 125 -11.84 6.89 -7.01
CA ARG A 125 -12.14 6.43 -5.64
C ARG A 125 -10.94 6.59 -4.69
N VAL A 126 -9.73 6.72 -5.27
CA VAL A 126 -8.46 6.75 -4.54
C VAL A 126 -7.83 8.15 -4.69
N PRO A 127 -8.17 9.12 -3.85
CA PRO A 127 -7.63 10.48 -3.95
C PRO A 127 -6.22 10.65 -3.36
N ARG A 128 -5.68 9.68 -2.61
CA ARG A 128 -4.42 9.80 -1.87
C ARG A 128 -3.57 8.53 -1.96
N LEU A 129 -2.25 8.69 -2.08
CA LEU A 129 -1.29 7.61 -2.30
C LEU A 129 -0.21 7.59 -1.21
N ILE A 130 0.15 6.39 -0.73
CA ILE A 130 1.27 6.18 0.18
C ILE A 130 2.16 5.07 -0.38
N SER A 131 3.41 5.40 -0.68
CA SER A 131 4.43 4.48 -1.18
C SER A 131 5.50 4.26 -0.11
N VAL A 132 5.57 3.05 0.42
CA VAL A 132 6.52 2.66 1.47
C VAL A 132 7.61 1.78 0.86
N GLY A 133 8.88 2.09 1.12
CA GLY A 133 10.02 1.33 0.60
C GLY A 133 9.95 1.22 -0.93
N THR A 134 9.90 2.35 -1.60
CA THR A 134 9.69 2.44 -3.06
C THR A 134 10.87 1.84 -3.83
N PRO A 135 10.75 0.70 -4.54
CA PRO A 135 11.87 0.00 -5.16
C PRO A 135 12.25 0.61 -6.53
N VAL A 136 12.66 1.89 -6.53
CA VAL A 136 12.95 2.69 -7.74
C VAL A 136 14.13 2.17 -8.55
N ASP A 137 15.03 1.40 -7.96
CA ASP A 137 16.17 0.82 -8.67
C ASP A 137 15.82 -0.56 -9.29
N LYS A 138 14.61 -1.07 -9.02
CA LYS A 138 14.11 -2.34 -9.54
C LYS A 138 13.04 -2.18 -10.63
N TYR A 139 12.26 -1.11 -10.56
CA TYR A 139 11.10 -0.91 -11.43
C TYR A 139 11.03 0.51 -11.97
N ASP A 140 10.43 0.66 -13.15
CA ASP A 140 10.11 1.97 -13.73
C ASP A 140 8.91 2.60 -13.03
N TYR A 141 9.07 3.86 -12.63
CA TYR A 141 8.05 4.72 -12.02
C TYR A 141 7.69 5.92 -12.91
N SER A 142 8.02 5.87 -14.20
CA SER A 142 7.77 6.98 -15.14
C SER A 142 6.29 7.36 -15.24
N PHE A 143 5.37 6.42 -14.96
CA PHE A 143 3.93 6.66 -14.92
C PHE A 143 3.51 7.71 -13.88
N LEU A 144 4.29 7.91 -12.82
CA LEU A 144 4.01 8.92 -11.79
C LEU A 144 4.16 10.36 -12.30
N ARG A 145 4.74 10.60 -13.48
CA ARG A 145 4.79 11.95 -14.07
C ARG A 145 3.40 12.56 -14.30
N GLU A 146 2.40 11.70 -14.47
CA GLU A 146 1.00 12.10 -14.67
C GLU A 146 0.22 12.11 -13.33
N CYS A 147 0.91 11.97 -12.20
CA CYS A 147 0.26 11.95 -10.89
C CYS A 147 -0.21 13.36 -10.51
N GLU A 148 -1.52 13.49 -10.28
CA GLU A 148 -2.14 14.71 -9.74
C GLU A 148 -2.54 14.55 -8.26
N LYS A 149 -2.43 13.32 -7.73
CA LYS A 149 -2.86 12.97 -6.37
C LYS A 149 -1.76 13.28 -5.36
N PRO A 150 -2.11 13.74 -4.15
CA PRO A 150 -1.17 13.79 -3.05
C PRO A 150 -0.51 12.43 -2.82
N ILE A 151 0.82 12.42 -2.70
CA ILE A 151 1.59 11.20 -2.49
C ILE A 151 2.61 11.35 -1.35
N LEU A 152 2.57 10.41 -0.40
CA LEU A 152 3.59 10.24 0.62
C LEU A 152 4.57 9.14 0.21
N PHE A 153 5.87 9.46 0.26
CA PHE A 153 6.93 8.47 0.21
C PHE A 153 7.53 8.28 1.62
N VAL A 154 7.58 7.04 2.10
CA VAL A 154 8.28 6.68 3.34
C VAL A 154 9.39 5.71 3.01
N HIS A 155 10.63 6.06 3.32
CA HIS A 155 11.79 5.33 2.82
C HIS A 155 12.92 5.25 3.84
N GLY A 156 13.72 4.18 3.76
CA GLY A 156 14.95 4.06 4.54
C GLY A 156 16.17 4.54 3.76
N ASP A 157 17.12 5.18 4.42
CA ASP A 157 18.34 5.70 3.78
C ASP A 157 19.29 4.59 3.28
N SER A 158 19.13 3.40 3.80
CA SER A 158 19.94 2.21 3.49
C SER A 158 19.09 1.10 2.81
N ASP A 159 18.02 1.50 2.10
CA ASP A 159 17.15 0.58 1.35
C ASP A 159 17.90 0.01 0.12
N GLU A 160 18.05 -1.30 0.08
CA GLU A 160 18.79 -2.02 -0.94
C GLU A 160 18.04 -2.19 -2.29
N PHE A 161 16.75 -1.86 -2.33
CA PHE A 161 15.90 -1.96 -3.54
C PHE A 161 15.62 -0.61 -4.20
N GLY A 162 15.90 0.47 -3.49
CA GLY A 162 15.74 1.82 -3.99
C GLY A 162 16.64 2.79 -3.25
N SER A 163 17.67 3.29 -3.90
CA SER A 163 18.55 4.29 -3.30
C SER A 163 17.82 5.62 -3.08
N VAL A 164 18.16 6.31 -2.00
CA VAL A 164 17.62 7.66 -1.72
C VAL A 164 17.90 8.62 -2.88
N GLU A 165 19.04 8.47 -3.56
CA GLU A 165 19.40 9.30 -4.70
C GLU A 165 18.41 9.08 -5.87
N SER A 166 18.11 7.83 -6.21
CA SER A 166 17.15 7.49 -7.27
C SER A 166 15.73 7.92 -6.88
N LEU A 167 15.33 7.73 -5.63
CA LEU A 167 14.03 8.18 -5.14
C LEU A 167 13.90 9.70 -5.19
N LYS A 168 14.91 10.46 -4.80
CA LYS A 168 14.91 11.92 -4.90
C LYS A 168 14.82 12.39 -6.36
N LYS A 169 15.51 11.73 -7.29
CA LYS A 169 15.37 12.03 -8.73
C LYS A 169 13.94 11.80 -9.25
N LEU A 170 13.25 10.77 -8.77
CA LEU A 170 11.83 10.56 -9.05
C LEU A 170 11.01 11.67 -8.41
N TYR A 171 11.15 11.88 -7.10
CA TYR A 171 10.43 12.87 -6.32
C TYR A 171 10.50 14.28 -6.94
N ASP A 172 11.69 14.74 -7.32
CA ASP A 172 11.90 16.08 -7.89
C ASP A 172 11.17 16.32 -9.22
N ARG A 173 10.84 15.23 -9.95
CA ARG A 173 10.13 15.29 -11.24
C ARG A 173 8.61 15.31 -11.11
N LEU A 174 8.07 15.03 -9.94
CA LEU A 174 6.63 15.05 -9.72
C LEU A 174 6.16 16.48 -9.49
N GLU A 175 5.01 16.83 -10.05
CA GLU A 175 4.41 18.16 -9.89
C GLU A 175 3.22 18.16 -8.91
N CYS A 176 2.71 16.97 -8.54
CA CYS A 176 1.66 16.83 -7.54
C CYS A 176 2.12 17.23 -6.13
N GLU A 177 1.16 17.40 -5.22
CA GLU A 177 1.45 17.50 -3.79
C GLU A 177 2.19 16.23 -3.33
N LYS A 178 3.34 16.40 -2.71
CA LYS A 178 4.21 15.27 -2.37
C LYS A 178 4.97 15.52 -1.08
N GLU A 179 5.20 14.45 -0.34
CA GLU A 179 6.02 14.46 0.86
C GLU A 179 6.97 13.27 0.85
N LEU A 180 8.19 13.46 1.35
CA LEU A 180 9.21 12.43 1.44
C LEU A 180 9.77 12.37 2.86
N ILE A 181 9.54 11.25 3.53
CA ILE A 181 10.08 10.97 4.86
C ILE A 181 11.17 9.90 4.71
N ILE A 182 12.39 10.25 5.11
CA ILE A 182 13.54 9.35 5.10
C ILE A 182 13.93 9.04 6.53
N PHE A 183 14.03 7.74 6.86
CA PHE A 183 14.55 7.27 8.14
C PHE A 183 16.03 6.95 8.03
N GLU A 184 16.82 7.49 8.95
CA GLU A 184 18.27 7.27 9.02
C GLU A 184 18.60 5.88 9.57
N ASN A 185 19.67 5.25 9.05
CA ASN A 185 20.10 3.89 9.42
C ASN A 185 18.98 2.85 9.28
N CYS A 186 18.16 2.99 8.25
CA CYS A 186 16.97 2.22 8.01
C CYS A 186 17.05 1.51 6.65
N GLY A 187 17.00 0.16 6.66
CA GLY A 187 16.88 -0.66 5.46
C GLY A 187 15.42 -0.83 5.02
N HIS A 188 15.24 -1.62 3.96
CA HIS A 188 13.94 -1.84 3.31
C HIS A 188 12.80 -2.27 4.25
N PHE A 189 13.09 -3.05 5.28
CA PHE A 189 12.07 -3.63 6.17
C PHE A 189 11.76 -2.81 7.43
N PHE A 190 12.35 -1.63 7.60
CA PHE A 190 12.08 -0.70 8.69
C PHE A 190 12.21 -1.30 10.10
N ASP A 191 13.12 -2.24 10.32
CA ASP A 191 13.21 -3.07 11.53
C ASP A 191 13.19 -2.29 12.85
N LYS A 192 13.86 -1.15 12.90
CA LYS A 192 13.94 -0.29 14.08
C LYS A 192 12.95 0.89 14.06
N HIS A 193 12.27 1.12 12.93
CA HIS A 193 11.45 2.30 12.65
C HIS A 193 9.97 2.00 12.41
N LEU A 194 9.50 0.81 12.82
CA LEU A 194 8.11 0.38 12.58
C LEU A 194 7.06 1.27 13.27
N ASN A 195 7.38 1.87 14.42
CA ASN A 195 6.46 2.77 15.11
C ASN A 195 6.47 4.17 14.46
N GLU A 196 7.64 4.64 14.06
CA GLU A 196 7.79 5.91 13.33
C GLU A 196 7.10 5.84 11.97
N LEU A 197 7.24 4.73 11.24
CA LEU A 197 6.50 4.45 10.01
C LEU A 197 4.97 4.54 10.25
N LYS A 198 4.47 3.84 11.28
CA LYS A 198 3.05 3.88 11.64
C LYS A 198 2.58 5.32 11.90
N ASN A 199 3.34 6.08 12.67
CA ASN A 199 3.00 7.45 13.01
C ASN A 199 3.04 8.37 11.78
N ALA A 200 4.08 8.25 10.94
CA ALA A 200 4.18 9.02 9.69
C ALA A 200 2.97 8.80 8.77
N VAL A 201 2.56 7.54 8.58
CA VAL A 201 1.37 7.19 7.78
C VAL A 201 0.10 7.76 8.41
N ARG A 202 -0.08 7.63 9.74
CA ARG A 202 -1.23 8.19 10.46
C ARG A 202 -1.30 9.71 10.31
N ASP A 203 -0.24 10.40 10.65
CA ASP A 203 -0.21 11.85 10.78
C ASP A 203 -0.44 12.50 9.41
N TRP A 204 0.25 12.03 8.37
CA TRP A 204 0.04 12.47 7.00
C TRP A 204 -1.40 12.26 6.51
N THR A 205 -2.00 11.12 6.86
CA THR A 205 -3.38 10.80 6.49
C THR A 205 -4.36 11.72 7.21
N MET A 206 -4.17 11.96 8.52
CA MET A 206 -5.07 12.80 9.33
C MET A 206 -5.12 14.26 8.86
N GLU A 207 -4.07 14.76 8.24
CA GLU A 207 -4.02 16.11 7.67
C GLU A 207 -4.84 16.25 6.36
N ARG A 208 -5.27 15.12 5.77
CA ARG A 208 -5.85 15.08 4.40
C ARG A 208 -7.22 14.39 4.32
N ILE A 209 -7.84 14.06 5.47
CA ILE A 209 -9.18 13.43 5.57
C ILE A 209 -10.20 14.28 6.32
#